data_293abece1618a0685a052b1c2bd6139b
#
_entry.id   293abece1618a0685a052b1c2bd6139b
#
_cell.length_a   1.000
_cell.length_b   1.000
_cell.length_c   1.000
_cell.angle_alpha   90.00
_cell.angle_beta   90.00
_cell.angle_gamma   90.00
#
_symmetry.space_group_name_H-M   'P 1'
#
loop_
_entity.id
_entity.type
_entity.pdbx_description
1 polymer ?
#
loop_
_entity_poly.entity_id
_entity_poly.type
_entity_poly.pdbx_seq_one_letter_code
_entity_poly.pdbx_strand_id
1 'polypeptide(L)'
;MKIIKHIVNFVEETLPALLLLTVFFSFLLGVFSRYVLKTSIMWTQEMSLYPYVWLVFLGACYCDRDRSNITFPLVHDIVPEKVREIFHIIGDVIIVAALVLAIPSAIEFYEYYMTRPTAIMKIPLGICYFAFAIFQVLTIIRYGYRIFEAIGALFGKRGGEECSR
;
A
#
# COMPACT_ATOMS: atom_id res chain seq x y z
N MET A 1 -3.39 22.03 8.01
CA MET A 1 -4.07 20.73 8.05
C MET A 1 -4.96 20.45 6.83
N LYS A 2 -5.73 21.41 6.27
CA LYS A 2 -6.61 21.17 5.10
C LYS A 2 -5.83 20.80 3.81
N ILE A 3 -4.71 21.46 3.54
CA ILE A 3 -3.89 21.23 2.33
C ILE A 3 -3.30 19.81 2.32
N ILE A 4 -2.78 19.34 3.46
CA ILE A 4 -2.21 17.99 3.58
C ILE A 4 -3.29 16.92 3.34
N LYS A 5 -4.50 17.12 3.88
CA LYS A 5 -5.63 16.21 3.62
C LYS A 5 -6.02 16.18 2.14
N HIS A 6 -6.00 17.33 1.46
CA HIS A 6 -6.31 17.41 0.02
C HIS A 6 -5.26 16.68 -0.83
N ILE A 7 -3.97 16.83 -0.50
CA ILE A 7 -2.88 16.13 -1.20
C ILE A 7 -2.97 14.63 -0.99
N VAL A 8 -3.19 14.19 0.25
CA VAL A 8 -3.35 12.76 0.58
C VAL A 8 -4.55 12.17 -0.14
N ASN A 9 -5.71 12.83 -0.13
CA ASN A 9 -6.90 12.37 -0.85
C ASN A 9 -6.66 12.29 -2.36
N PHE A 10 -5.99 13.28 -2.95
CA PHE A 10 -5.66 13.26 -4.37
C PHE A 10 -4.75 12.08 -4.73
N VAL A 11 -3.73 11.82 -3.93
CA VAL A 11 -2.78 10.73 -4.17
C VAL A 11 -3.43 9.36 -3.93
N GLU A 12 -4.33 9.25 -2.96
CA GLU A 12 -4.94 7.96 -2.59
C GLU A 12 -6.24 7.64 -3.36
N GLU A 13 -6.96 8.63 -3.87
CA GLU A 13 -8.23 8.42 -4.59
C GLU A 13 -8.12 8.69 -6.09
N THR A 14 -7.61 9.87 -6.46
CA THR A 14 -7.62 10.32 -7.86
C THR A 14 -6.49 9.70 -8.66
N LEU A 15 -5.30 9.61 -8.08
CA LEU A 15 -4.13 9.06 -8.78
C LEU A 15 -4.29 7.58 -9.13
N PRO A 16 -4.76 6.69 -8.23
CA PRO A 16 -5.02 5.29 -8.60
C PRO A 16 -6.07 5.13 -9.71
N ALA A 17 -7.12 5.97 -9.72
CA ALA A 17 -8.12 5.94 -10.78
C ALA A 17 -7.54 6.31 -12.15
N LEU A 18 -6.68 7.33 -12.20
CA LEU A 18 -5.97 7.72 -13.43
C LEU A 18 -4.98 6.64 -13.88
N LEU A 19 -4.26 6.04 -12.94
CA LEU A 19 -3.35 4.93 -13.24
C LEU A 19 -4.12 3.72 -13.80
N LEU A 20 -5.28 3.39 -13.25
CA LEU A 20 -6.14 2.33 -13.75
C LEU A 20 -6.57 2.59 -15.19
N LEU A 21 -7.00 3.81 -15.51
CA LEU A 21 -7.34 4.18 -16.87
C LEU A 21 -6.13 4.06 -17.81
N THR A 22 -4.96 4.49 -17.36
CA THR A 22 -3.72 4.38 -18.15
C THR A 22 -3.37 2.93 -18.45
N VAL A 23 -3.44 2.05 -17.44
CA VAL A 23 -3.21 0.61 -17.60
C VAL A 23 -4.21 0.02 -18.59
N PHE A 24 -5.50 0.34 -18.42
CA PHE A 24 -6.56 -0.19 -19.26
C PHE A 24 -6.38 0.23 -20.74
N PHE A 25 -6.17 1.50 -21.00
CA PHE A 25 -5.95 1.98 -22.38
C PHE A 25 -4.66 1.43 -22.99
N SER A 26 -3.58 1.36 -22.24
CA SER A 26 -2.32 0.77 -22.71
C SER A 26 -2.48 -0.70 -23.06
N PHE A 27 -3.20 -1.45 -22.25
CA PHE A 27 -3.52 -2.85 -22.49
C PHE A 27 -4.37 -3.03 -23.74
N LEU A 28 -5.45 -2.23 -23.90
CA LEU A 28 -6.30 -2.26 -25.11
C LEU A 28 -5.50 -1.93 -26.36
N LEU A 29 -4.64 -0.91 -26.31
CA LEU A 29 -3.76 -0.57 -27.43
C LEU A 29 -2.81 -1.71 -27.78
N GLY A 30 -2.26 -2.40 -26.77
CA GLY A 30 -1.39 -3.56 -26.98
C GLY A 30 -2.12 -4.72 -27.66
N VAL A 31 -3.35 -5.01 -27.22
CA VAL A 31 -4.20 -6.05 -27.82
C VAL A 31 -4.60 -5.66 -29.25
N PHE A 32 -5.09 -4.45 -29.45
CA PHE A 32 -5.47 -3.95 -30.77
C PHE A 32 -4.31 -3.99 -31.76
N SER A 33 -3.14 -3.53 -31.36
CA SER A 33 -1.93 -3.56 -32.17
C SER A 33 -1.55 -4.98 -32.60
N ARG A 34 -1.65 -5.95 -31.70
CA ARG A 34 -1.28 -7.33 -32.00
C ARG A 34 -2.27 -8.01 -32.95
N TYR A 35 -3.58 -7.81 -32.73
CA TYR A 35 -4.61 -8.52 -33.51
C TYR A 35 -5.04 -7.81 -34.79
N VAL A 36 -5.09 -6.48 -34.79
CA VAL A 36 -5.54 -5.69 -35.95
C VAL A 36 -4.37 -5.26 -36.80
N LEU A 37 -3.32 -4.67 -36.22
CA LEU A 37 -2.17 -4.19 -36.95
C LEU A 37 -1.14 -5.27 -37.24
N LYS A 38 -1.27 -6.46 -36.62
CA LYS A 38 -0.30 -7.59 -36.69
C LYS A 38 1.14 -7.19 -36.32
N THR A 39 1.31 -6.08 -35.63
CA THR A 39 2.59 -5.56 -35.13
C THR A 39 2.58 -5.48 -33.63
N SER A 40 3.68 -5.92 -32.98
CA SER A 40 3.79 -5.83 -31.51
C SER A 40 4.42 -4.49 -31.14
N ILE A 41 3.62 -3.62 -30.51
CA ILE A 41 4.12 -2.35 -29.98
C ILE A 41 4.65 -2.61 -28.56
N MET A 42 5.98 -2.70 -28.43
CA MET A 42 6.62 -3.12 -27.18
C MET A 42 6.44 -2.13 -26.03
N TRP A 43 6.36 -0.82 -26.28
CA TRP A 43 6.21 0.17 -25.20
C TRP A 43 4.85 0.09 -24.48
N THR A 44 3.81 -0.49 -25.09
CA THR A 44 2.51 -0.68 -24.42
C THR A 44 2.59 -1.64 -23.26
N GLN A 45 3.50 -2.60 -23.29
CA GLN A 45 3.75 -3.52 -22.16
C GLN A 45 4.34 -2.78 -20.95
N GLU A 46 5.33 -1.91 -21.17
CA GLU A 46 5.92 -1.12 -20.09
C GLU A 46 4.92 -0.13 -19.50
N MET A 47 4.12 0.54 -20.37
CA MET A 47 3.04 1.44 -19.96
C MET A 47 1.86 0.75 -19.25
N SER A 48 1.70 -0.55 -19.40
CA SER A 48 0.73 -1.31 -18.58
C SER A 48 1.33 -1.75 -17.26
N LEU A 49 2.59 -2.20 -17.26
CA LEU A 49 3.20 -2.81 -16.08
C LEU A 49 3.55 -1.80 -14.99
N TYR A 50 4.22 -0.68 -15.33
CA TYR A 50 4.70 0.26 -14.30
C TYR A 50 3.58 1.06 -13.63
N PRO A 51 2.60 1.62 -14.33
CA PRO A 51 1.44 2.22 -13.68
C PRO A 51 0.62 1.23 -12.86
N TYR A 52 0.60 -0.07 -13.25
CA TYR A 52 -0.04 -1.11 -12.46
C TYR A 52 0.64 -1.32 -11.09
N VAL A 53 1.97 -1.31 -11.04
CA VAL A 53 2.72 -1.38 -9.77
C VAL A 53 2.34 -0.22 -8.85
N TRP A 54 2.29 1.01 -9.38
CA TRP A 54 1.86 2.18 -8.63
C TRP A 54 0.41 2.08 -8.17
N LEU A 55 -0.48 1.61 -9.05
CA LEU A 55 -1.90 1.39 -8.73
C LEU A 55 -2.06 0.45 -7.54
N VAL A 56 -1.34 -0.69 -7.53
CA VAL A 56 -1.45 -1.69 -6.47
C VAL A 56 -0.99 -1.11 -5.12
N PHE A 57 0.16 -0.45 -5.07
CA PHE A 57 0.68 0.09 -3.81
C PHE A 57 -0.11 1.29 -3.30
N LEU A 58 -0.52 2.20 -4.16
CA LEU A 58 -1.37 3.33 -3.75
C LEU A 58 -2.78 2.87 -3.38
N GLY A 59 -3.34 1.89 -4.10
CA GLY A 59 -4.60 1.27 -3.75
C GLY A 59 -4.55 0.55 -2.40
N ALA A 60 -3.45 -0.14 -2.10
CA ALA A 60 -3.23 -0.73 -0.77
C ALA A 60 -3.17 0.34 0.33
N CYS A 61 -2.52 1.49 0.08
CA CYS A 61 -2.54 2.62 1.02
C CYS A 61 -3.96 3.14 1.28
N TYR A 62 -4.79 3.17 0.25
CA TYR A 62 -6.20 3.58 0.37
C TYR A 62 -7.00 2.58 1.22
N CYS A 63 -6.87 1.28 0.94
CA CYS A 63 -7.52 0.23 1.71
C CYS A 63 -7.10 0.24 3.19
N ASP A 64 -5.82 0.53 3.48
CA ASP A 64 -5.32 0.67 4.85
C ASP A 64 -5.97 1.84 5.60
N ARG A 65 -6.33 2.91 4.89
CA ARG A 65 -6.98 4.07 5.47
C ARG A 65 -8.38 3.76 5.95
N ASP A 66 -9.16 3.03 5.16
CA ASP A 66 -10.57 2.73 5.45
C ASP A 66 -10.77 1.53 6.39
N ARG A 67 -9.70 0.98 6.96
CA ARG A 67 -9.72 -0.24 7.77
C ARG A 67 -10.42 -1.43 7.06
N SER A 68 -10.50 -1.39 5.74
CA SER A 68 -11.12 -2.45 4.94
C SER A 68 -10.16 -3.60 4.63
N ASN A 69 -8.90 -3.52 5.13
CA ASN A 69 -7.95 -4.61 5.05
C ASN A 69 -8.41 -5.77 5.92
N ILE A 70 -8.69 -6.86 5.24
CA ILE A 70 -8.89 -8.23 5.72
C ILE A 70 -9.34 -8.33 7.20
N THR A 71 -10.52 -7.88 7.49
CA THR A 71 -11.27 -8.41 8.63
C THR A 71 -11.81 -9.75 8.17
N PHE A 72 -11.32 -10.85 8.78
CA PHE A 72 -11.97 -12.14 8.60
C PHE A 72 -13.34 -12.05 9.29
N PRO A 73 -14.45 -11.87 8.55
CA PRO A 73 -15.76 -11.68 9.15
C PRO A 73 -16.17 -12.88 9.99
N LEU A 74 -15.71 -14.08 9.62
CA LEU A 74 -15.95 -15.32 10.39
C LEU A 74 -15.37 -15.31 11.80
N VAL A 75 -14.20 -14.68 12.01
CA VAL A 75 -13.57 -14.58 13.33
C VAL A 75 -14.19 -13.44 14.13
N HIS A 76 -14.66 -12.39 13.43
CA HIS A 76 -15.25 -11.21 14.02
C HIS A 76 -16.57 -11.50 14.78
N ASP A 77 -17.38 -12.46 14.30
CA ASP A 77 -18.70 -12.75 14.86
C ASP A 77 -18.67 -13.78 16.02
N ILE A 78 -17.56 -14.52 16.19
CA ILE A 78 -17.46 -15.61 17.18
C ILE A 78 -16.66 -15.18 18.42
N VAL A 79 -15.85 -14.14 18.34
CA VAL A 79 -14.87 -13.78 19.38
C VAL A 79 -15.30 -12.54 20.15
N PRO A 80 -15.22 -12.54 21.53
CA PRO A 80 -15.55 -11.37 22.34
C PRO A 80 -14.63 -10.17 22.02
N GLU A 81 -15.18 -8.95 22.14
CA GLU A 81 -14.52 -7.69 21.76
C GLU A 81 -13.07 -7.54 22.24
N LYS A 82 -12.79 -7.93 23.48
CA LYS A 82 -11.44 -7.83 24.08
C LYS A 82 -10.40 -8.70 23.37
N VAL A 83 -10.80 -9.90 22.95
CA VAL A 83 -9.91 -10.84 22.25
C VAL A 83 -9.70 -10.38 20.82
N ARG A 84 -10.71 -9.79 20.19
CA ARG A 84 -10.64 -9.19 18.86
C ARG A 84 -9.61 -8.04 18.81
N GLU A 85 -9.64 -7.13 19.78
CA GLU A 85 -8.67 -6.04 19.85
C GLU A 85 -7.22 -6.57 19.97
N ILE A 86 -7.00 -7.63 20.76
CA ILE A 86 -5.69 -8.24 20.90
C ILE A 86 -5.22 -8.86 19.58
N PHE A 87 -6.08 -9.55 18.85
CA PHE A 87 -5.73 -10.11 17.53
C PHE A 87 -5.38 -9.04 16.52
N HIS A 88 -6.09 -7.90 16.52
CA HIS A 88 -5.74 -6.76 15.66
C HIS A 88 -4.36 -6.19 16.01
N ILE A 89 -4.06 -6.00 17.28
CA ILE A 89 -2.75 -5.50 17.72
C ILE A 89 -1.63 -6.47 17.32
N ILE A 90 -1.82 -7.78 17.52
CA ILE A 90 -0.84 -8.78 17.12
C ILE A 90 -0.61 -8.74 15.61
N GLY A 91 -1.68 -8.65 14.80
CA GLY A 91 -1.58 -8.53 13.35
C GLY A 91 -0.81 -7.28 12.92
N ASP A 92 -1.15 -6.12 13.49
CA ASP A 92 -0.49 -4.86 13.22
C ASP A 92 1.02 -4.90 13.59
N VAL A 93 1.36 -5.50 14.72
CA VAL A 93 2.75 -5.68 15.16
C VAL A 93 3.53 -6.58 14.19
N ILE A 94 2.94 -7.69 13.75
CA ILE A 94 3.59 -8.61 12.79
C ILE A 94 3.85 -7.88 11.46
N ILE A 95 2.89 -7.11 10.97
CA ILE A 95 3.02 -6.35 9.71
C ILE A 95 4.15 -5.31 9.85
N VAL A 96 4.15 -4.52 10.93
CA VAL A 96 5.20 -3.51 11.16
C VAL A 96 6.57 -4.17 11.29
N ALA A 97 6.69 -5.26 12.05
CA ALA A 97 7.94 -5.99 12.20
C ALA A 97 8.46 -6.50 10.85
N ALA A 98 7.60 -7.11 10.04
CA ALA A 98 7.96 -7.59 8.70
C ALA A 98 8.43 -6.46 7.79
N LEU A 99 7.72 -5.32 7.76
CA LEU A 99 8.09 -4.16 6.95
C LEU A 99 9.39 -3.51 7.41
N VAL A 100 9.64 -3.44 8.72
CA VAL A 100 10.89 -2.90 9.27
C VAL A 100 12.07 -3.82 8.94
N LEU A 101 11.90 -5.12 9.06
CA LEU A 101 12.92 -6.10 8.66
C LEU A 101 13.20 -6.09 7.15
N ALA A 102 12.23 -5.69 6.33
CA ALA A 102 12.40 -5.55 4.89
C ALA A 102 13.14 -4.26 4.46
N ILE A 103 13.33 -3.27 5.34
CA ILE A 103 14.00 -1.99 5.00
C ILE A 103 15.40 -2.18 4.43
N PRO A 104 16.32 -2.93 5.06
CA PRO A 104 17.68 -3.08 4.52
C PRO A 104 17.68 -3.71 3.13
N SER A 105 16.88 -4.75 2.91
CA SER A 105 16.75 -5.38 1.59
C SER A 105 16.11 -4.44 0.55
N ALA A 106 15.20 -3.57 0.97
CA ALA A 106 14.58 -2.58 0.09
C ALA A 106 15.61 -1.53 -0.36
N ILE A 107 16.52 -1.09 0.50
CA ILE A 107 17.57 -0.12 0.15
C ILE A 107 18.51 -0.72 -0.91
N GLU A 108 19.02 -1.94 -0.70
CA GLU A 108 19.87 -2.65 -1.66
C GLU A 108 19.16 -2.84 -3.02
N PHE A 109 17.86 -3.16 -2.97
CA PHE A 109 17.03 -3.27 -4.15
C PHE A 109 16.96 -1.95 -4.94
N TYR A 110 16.76 -0.80 -4.27
CA TYR A 110 16.71 0.50 -4.92
C TYR A 110 18.04 0.91 -5.53
N GLU A 111 19.16 0.74 -4.83
CA GLU A 111 20.49 1.02 -5.36
C GLU A 111 20.76 0.24 -6.64
N TYR A 112 20.41 -1.04 -6.65
CA TYR A 112 20.59 -1.90 -7.82
C TYR A 112 19.72 -1.47 -9.00
N TYR A 113 18.43 -1.14 -8.77
CA TYR A 113 17.51 -0.82 -9.85
C TYR A 113 17.55 0.65 -10.31
N MET A 114 18.13 1.56 -9.54
CA MET A 114 18.36 2.93 -10.00
C MET A 114 19.37 3.03 -11.14
N THR A 115 20.31 2.11 -11.19
CA THR A 115 21.31 2.05 -12.26
C THR A 115 20.82 1.33 -13.52
N ARG A 116 19.69 0.65 -13.47
CA ARG A 116 19.18 -0.14 -14.59
C ARG A 116 18.00 0.55 -15.27
N PRO A 117 18.12 0.92 -16.55
CA PRO A 117 17.00 1.46 -17.32
C PRO A 117 16.04 0.35 -17.76
N THR A 118 14.77 0.71 -17.97
CA THR A 118 13.79 -0.14 -18.64
C THR A 118 14.24 -0.46 -20.08
N ALA A 119 13.77 -1.58 -20.62
CA ALA A 119 14.23 -2.09 -21.91
C ALA A 119 13.91 -1.16 -23.08
N ILE A 120 12.76 -0.48 -23.05
CA ILE A 120 12.24 0.29 -24.19
C ILE A 120 12.22 1.77 -23.89
N MET A 121 11.61 2.19 -22.77
CA MET A 121 11.47 3.61 -22.43
C MET A 121 12.73 4.19 -21.79
N LYS A 122 13.71 3.35 -21.42
CA LYS A 122 14.98 3.73 -20.77
C LYS A 122 14.80 4.57 -19.49
N ILE A 123 13.68 4.40 -18.81
CA ILE A 123 13.41 5.02 -17.51
C ILE A 123 14.12 4.18 -16.42
N PRO A 124 14.76 4.77 -15.41
CA PRO A 124 15.33 4.02 -14.29
C PRO A 124 14.26 3.18 -13.60
N LEU A 125 14.48 1.87 -13.51
CA LEU A 125 13.53 0.93 -12.88
C LEU A 125 13.25 1.28 -11.42
N GLY A 126 14.20 1.89 -10.72
CA GLY A 126 14.01 2.37 -9.36
C GLY A 126 12.84 3.33 -9.21
N ILE A 127 12.59 4.22 -10.21
CA ILE A 127 11.42 5.12 -10.19
C ILE A 127 10.13 4.32 -10.29
N CYS A 128 10.11 3.27 -11.12
CA CYS A 128 8.93 2.43 -11.27
C CYS A 128 8.55 1.72 -9.97
N TYR A 129 9.53 1.31 -9.19
CA TYR A 129 9.32 0.63 -7.90
C TYR A 129 9.27 1.56 -6.69
N PHE A 130 9.46 2.87 -6.86
CA PHE A 130 9.42 3.85 -5.76
C PHE A 130 8.07 3.89 -5.03
N ALA A 131 6.99 3.49 -5.71
CA ALA A 131 5.68 3.32 -5.09
C ALA A 131 5.69 2.37 -3.89
N PHE A 132 6.52 1.33 -3.91
CA PHE A 132 6.70 0.41 -2.78
C PHE A 132 7.33 1.11 -1.57
N ALA A 133 8.32 1.98 -1.77
CA ALA A 133 8.92 2.74 -0.67
C ALA A 133 7.89 3.66 -0.01
N ILE A 134 7.06 4.35 -0.81
CA ILE A 134 5.99 5.20 -0.30
C ILE A 134 5.00 4.37 0.52
N PHE A 135 4.55 3.23 -0.03
CA PHE A 135 3.67 2.30 0.68
C PHE A 135 4.28 1.85 2.00
N GLN A 136 5.53 1.38 2.00
CA GLN A 136 6.23 0.88 3.18
C GLN A 136 6.28 1.93 4.30
N VAL A 137 6.69 3.17 3.98
CA VAL A 137 6.79 4.26 4.96
C VAL A 137 5.41 4.64 5.51
N LEU A 138 4.41 4.81 4.64
CA LEU A 138 3.06 5.19 5.06
C LEU A 138 2.41 4.10 5.92
N THR A 139 2.59 2.84 5.56
CA THR A 139 2.05 1.71 6.32
C THR A 139 2.71 1.60 7.69
N ILE A 140 4.04 1.70 7.80
CA ILE A 140 4.74 1.69 9.09
C ILE A 140 4.24 2.83 10.00
N ILE A 141 4.08 4.03 9.48
CA ILE A 141 3.59 5.18 10.26
C ILE A 141 2.15 4.95 10.73
N ARG A 142 1.26 4.49 9.85
CA ARG A 142 -0.16 4.26 10.18
C ARG A 142 -0.34 3.15 11.21
N TYR A 143 0.29 2.01 11.00
CA TYR A 143 0.18 0.88 11.93
C TYR A 143 0.91 1.17 13.25
N GLY A 144 2.04 1.85 13.22
CA GLY A 144 2.73 2.31 14.42
C GLY A 144 1.85 3.24 15.28
N TYR A 145 1.14 4.18 14.65
CA TYR A 145 0.18 5.05 15.35
C TYR A 145 -1.00 4.26 15.94
N ARG A 146 -1.56 3.30 15.20
CA ARG A 146 -2.64 2.42 15.68
C ARG A 146 -2.21 1.58 16.90
N ILE A 147 -1.02 0.99 16.85
CA ILE A 147 -0.47 0.22 17.98
C ILE A 147 -0.32 1.11 19.21
N PHE A 148 0.20 2.32 19.04
CA PHE A 148 0.37 3.27 20.14
C PHE A 148 -0.96 3.67 20.76
N GLU A 149 -1.98 3.96 19.95
CA GLU A 149 -3.34 4.30 20.39
C GLU A 149 -4.00 3.12 21.12
N ALA A 150 -3.88 1.90 20.58
CA ALA A 150 -4.45 0.70 21.18
C ALA A 150 -3.81 0.34 22.52
N ILE A 151 -2.48 0.47 22.63
CA ILE A 151 -1.76 0.28 23.90
C ILE A 151 -2.20 1.33 24.92
N GLY A 152 -2.32 2.61 24.52
CA GLY A 152 -2.79 3.69 25.37
C GLY A 152 -4.21 3.44 25.91
N ALA A 153 -5.10 2.91 25.07
CA ALA A 153 -6.47 2.56 25.47
C ALA A 153 -6.52 1.39 26.46
N LEU A 154 -5.66 0.40 26.28
CA LEU A 154 -5.55 -0.75 27.22
C LEU A 154 -5.01 -0.32 28.58
N PHE A 155 -4.02 0.57 28.62
CA PHE A 155 -3.47 1.09 29.87
C PHE A 155 -4.39 2.14 30.53
N GLY A 156 -5.09 2.97 29.74
CA GLY A 156 -6.04 3.97 30.24
C GLY A 156 -7.30 3.36 30.89
N LYS A 157 -7.79 2.23 30.40
CA LYS A 157 -8.92 1.50 31.01
C LYS A 157 -8.54 0.83 32.36
N ARG A 158 -7.29 0.47 32.59
CA ARG A 158 -6.84 -0.09 33.87
C ARG A 158 -6.81 0.94 35.01
N GLY A 159 -6.58 2.21 34.69
CA GLY A 159 -6.57 3.28 35.71
C GLY A 159 -7.95 3.73 36.19
N GLY A 160 -9.03 3.39 35.46
CA GLY A 160 -10.41 3.79 35.81
C GLY A 160 -11.15 2.79 36.69
N GLU A 161 -10.74 1.53 36.75
CA GLU A 161 -11.38 0.50 37.57
C GLU A 161 -10.84 0.43 39.01
N GLU A 162 -9.65 0.97 39.27
CA GLU A 162 -9.08 1.00 40.67
C GLU A 162 -9.57 2.18 41.50
N CYS A 163 -10.23 3.18 40.93
CA CYS A 163 -10.72 4.36 41.69
C CYS A 163 -12.19 4.26 42.09
N SER A 164 -12.85 3.10 41.89
CA SER A 164 -14.26 2.85 42.26
C SER A 164 -14.43 1.62 43.14
N ARG A 165 -13.50 1.42 44.09
CA ARG A 165 -13.71 0.52 45.26
C ARG A 165 -13.43 1.22 46.55
#